data_06f2e73197d93111107ee9a4edf8f1db
#
_entry.id   06f2e73197d93111107ee9a4edf8f1db
#
_cell.length_a   1.000
_cell.length_b   1.000
_cell.length_c   1.000
_cell.angle_alpha   90.00
_cell.angle_beta   90.00
_cell.angle_gamma   90.00
#
_symmetry.space_group_name_H-M   'P 1'
#
loop_
_entity.id
_entity.type
_entity.pdbx_description
1 polymer ?
#
loop_
_entity_poly.entity_id
_entity_poly.type
_entity_poly.pdbx_seq_one_letter_code
_entity_poly.pdbx_strand_id
1 'polypeptide(L)'
;MSRLATRFGQLKSQQRKALVSYVMAGDPHPQVTVPLLHQMVEAGVDVIELGLPFSDPMADGPVIALAAERALAGGTNTLDALNMVKEFRQKDQETPVVLMGYLNPVEVIGYEKFVSTAHACGVDGILLVDLPPEEAAELDVVLKQFDMDQIFLLAPTSTDERIKHVVKQASGFIYYVSLKGVTGAATLDVAEAANRIAKIKAETDIPVGVGFGISDATSAKAMGGVADAVIVGSAFVKPFATL
;
A
#
# COMPACT_ATOMS: atom_id res chain seq x y z
N MET A 1 6.93 -17.88 -5.52
CA MET A 1 7.46 -16.49 -5.54
C MET A 1 6.30 -15.57 -5.77
N SER A 2 6.03 -14.64 -4.85
CA SER A 2 4.87 -13.74 -4.94
C SER A 2 4.93 -12.83 -6.18
N ARG A 3 3.77 -12.30 -6.64
CA ARG A 3 3.76 -11.33 -7.75
C ARG A 3 4.55 -10.06 -7.41
N LEU A 4 4.57 -9.64 -6.14
CA LEU A 4 5.39 -8.52 -5.67
C LEU A 4 6.88 -8.78 -5.92
N ALA A 5 7.41 -9.92 -5.46
CA ALA A 5 8.81 -10.28 -5.66
C ALA A 5 9.18 -10.37 -7.15
N THR A 6 8.29 -10.94 -7.96
CA THR A 6 8.47 -11.04 -9.43
C THR A 6 8.52 -9.65 -10.05
N ARG A 7 7.56 -8.76 -9.73
CA ARG A 7 7.48 -7.40 -10.28
C ARG A 7 8.70 -6.57 -9.89
N PHE A 8 9.07 -6.53 -8.61
CA PHE A 8 10.27 -5.81 -8.16
C PHE A 8 11.56 -6.35 -8.80
N GLY A 9 11.65 -7.67 -8.96
CA GLY A 9 12.79 -8.30 -9.65
C GLY A 9 12.90 -7.86 -11.13
N GLN A 10 11.78 -7.84 -11.85
CA GLN A 10 11.73 -7.35 -13.24
C GLN A 10 12.13 -5.87 -13.33
N LEU A 11 11.57 -5.02 -12.48
CA LEU A 11 11.88 -3.60 -12.46
C LEU A 11 13.35 -3.32 -12.13
N LYS A 12 13.91 -4.06 -11.17
CA LYS A 12 15.34 -3.98 -10.83
C LYS A 12 16.22 -4.33 -12.03
N SER A 13 15.89 -5.38 -12.77
CA SER A 13 16.65 -5.78 -13.98
C SER A 13 16.58 -4.74 -15.10
N GLN A 14 15.49 -3.98 -15.16
CA GLN A 14 15.27 -2.89 -16.11
C GLN A 14 15.80 -1.53 -15.61
N GLN A 15 16.39 -1.48 -14.43
CA GLN A 15 16.80 -0.23 -13.75
C GLN A 15 15.66 0.77 -13.58
N ARG A 16 14.43 0.27 -13.47
CA ARG A 16 13.21 1.06 -13.22
C ARG A 16 12.83 1.01 -11.74
N LYS A 17 12.15 2.06 -11.30
CA LYS A 17 11.50 2.13 -9.99
C LYS A 17 10.02 1.79 -10.13
N ALA A 18 9.46 1.13 -9.12
CA ALA A 18 8.03 0.83 -9.13
C ALA A 18 7.19 2.09 -8.91
N LEU A 19 6.10 2.20 -9.64
CA LEU A 19 5.00 3.10 -9.33
C LEU A 19 3.92 2.29 -8.60
N VAL A 20 3.74 2.58 -7.31
CA VAL A 20 2.66 2.05 -6.48
C VAL A 20 1.57 3.10 -6.41
N SER A 21 0.35 2.77 -6.79
CA SER A 21 -0.76 3.72 -6.77
C SER A 21 -1.87 3.25 -5.86
N TYR A 22 -2.24 4.13 -4.92
CA TYR A 22 -3.34 3.90 -4.01
C TYR A 22 -4.65 4.43 -4.57
N VAL A 23 -5.70 3.63 -4.45
CA VAL A 23 -7.09 4.04 -4.62
C VAL A 23 -7.97 3.36 -3.57
N MET A 24 -9.08 3.99 -3.17
CA MET A 24 -10.04 3.42 -2.24
C MET A 24 -11.03 2.52 -2.98
N ALA A 25 -11.25 1.29 -2.51
CA ALA A 25 -12.28 0.42 -3.05
C ALA A 25 -13.66 1.05 -2.87
N GLY A 26 -14.42 1.15 -3.95
CA GLY A 26 -15.77 1.72 -3.94
C GLY A 26 -15.85 3.25 -4.10
N ASP A 27 -14.73 3.95 -4.20
CA ASP A 27 -14.67 5.40 -4.39
C ASP A 27 -14.46 5.74 -5.88
N PRO A 28 -15.20 6.68 -6.47
CA PRO A 28 -16.38 7.39 -5.96
C PRO A 28 -17.65 6.53 -6.00
N HIS A 29 -17.62 5.40 -6.68
CA HIS A 29 -18.72 4.44 -6.79
C HIS A 29 -18.17 3.01 -6.97
N PRO A 30 -18.82 1.97 -6.39
CA PRO A 30 -18.32 0.59 -6.48
C PRO A 30 -18.00 0.10 -7.90
N GLN A 31 -18.82 0.48 -8.88
CA GLN A 31 -18.66 0.08 -10.29
C GLN A 31 -17.46 0.72 -10.99
N VAL A 32 -16.87 1.77 -10.41
CA VAL A 32 -15.71 2.47 -11.00
C VAL A 32 -14.40 1.77 -10.67
N THR A 33 -14.31 1.08 -9.53
CA THR A 33 -13.06 0.54 -9.03
C THR A 33 -12.37 -0.40 -10.03
N VAL A 34 -13.01 -1.46 -10.48
CA VAL A 34 -12.36 -2.44 -11.36
C VAL A 34 -11.93 -1.86 -12.71
N PRO A 35 -12.78 -1.10 -13.44
CA PRO A 35 -12.33 -0.38 -14.64
C PRO A 35 -11.14 0.56 -14.38
N LEU A 36 -11.13 1.28 -13.24
CA LEU A 36 -10.05 2.16 -12.86
C LEU A 36 -8.73 1.39 -12.65
N LEU A 37 -8.76 0.24 -11.95
CA LEU A 37 -7.58 -0.58 -11.74
C LEU A 37 -6.95 -0.99 -13.08
N HIS A 38 -7.73 -1.41 -14.07
CA HIS A 38 -7.23 -1.73 -15.40
C HIS A 38 -6.61 -0.52 -16.10
N GLN A 39 -7.27 0.64 -16.05
CA GLN A 39 -6.73 1.87 -16.63
C GLN A 39 -5.42 2.31 -15.97
N MET A 40 -5.30 2.14 -14.65
CA MET A 40 -4.05 2.44 -13.92
C MET A 40 -2.90 1.55 -14.41
N VAL A 41 -3.15 0.26 -14.62
CA VAL A 41 -2.14 -0.68 -15.15
C VAL A 41 -1.75 -0.31 -16.58
N GLU A 42 -2.72 -0.01 -17.44
CA GLU A 42 -2.47 0.46 -18.81
C GLU A 42 -1.66 1.76 -18.83
N ALA A 43 -1.85 2.64 -17.84
CA ALA A 43 -1.09 3.87 -17.68
C ALA A 43 0.32 3.66 -17.08
N GLY A 44 0.68 2.44 -16.68
CA GLY A 44 2.03 2.10 -16.22
C GLY A 44 2.19 1.96 -14.71
N VAL A 45 1.11 1.79 -13.95
CA VAL A 45 1.18 1.42 -12.53
C VAL A 45 1.74 0.00 -12.41
N ASP A 46 2.73 -0.16 -11.55
CA ASP A 46 3.44 -1.43 -11.35
C ASP A 46 2.84 -2.26 -10.20
N VAL A 47 2.27 -1.61 -9.19
CA VAL A 47 1.62 -2.23 -8.03
C VAL A 47 0.38 -1.41 -7.66
N ILE A 48 -0.73 -2.09 -7.46
CA ILE A 48 -1.97 -1.48 -6.96
C ILE A 48 -1.99 -1.59 -5.44
N GLU A 49 -2.22 -0.47 -4.76
CA GLU A 49 -2.56 -0.43 -3.35
C GLU A 49 -4.05 -0.10 -3.22
N LEU A 50 -4.86 -1.10 -2.84
CA LEU A 50 -6.30 -0.97 -2.75
C LEU A 50 -6.73 -0.74 -1.31
N GLY A 51 -7.26 0.44 -1.02
CA GLY A 51 -7.76 0.81 0.30
C GLY A 51 -9.05 0.07 0.65
N LEU A 52 -9.09 -0.48 1.86
CA LEU A 52 -10.31 -1.05 2.46
C LEU A 52 -11.05 0.07 3.20
N PRO A 53 -12.30 0.38 2.84
CA PRO A 53 -13.03 1.47 3.51
C PRO A 53 -13.32 1.11 4.97
N PHE A 54 -13.06 2.06 5.86
CA PHE A 54 -13.28 1.93 7.29
C PHE A 54 -13.84 3.23 7.86
N SER A 55 -14.72 3.15 8.88
CA SER A 55 -15.44 4.30 9.46
C SER A 55 -14.55 5.20 10.30
N ASP A 56 -13.45 4.66 10.85
CA ASP A 56 -12.61 5.34 11.84
C ASP A 56 -11.13 5.39 11.40
N PRO A 57 -10.82 6.02 10.25
CA PRO A 57 -9.51 5.96 9.61
C PRO A 57 -8.51 6.93 10.25
N MET A 58 -8.09 6.65 11.50
CA MET A 58 -7.33 7.57 12.35
C MET A 58 -5.95 7.97 11.80
N ALA A 59 -5.37 7.17 10.92
CA ALA A 59 -4.05 7.44 10.32
C ALA A 59 -4.15 8.13 8.95
N ASP A 60 -5.35 8.26 8.38
CA ASP A 60 -5.54 8.79 7.05
C ASP A 60 -5.66 10.32 7.04
N GLY A 61 -5.09 10.93 6.00
CA GLY A 61 -5.34 12.33 5.70
C GLY A 61 -6.76 12.57 5.17
N PRO A 62 -7.23 13.85 5.15
CA PRO A 62 -8.61 14.18 4.83
C PRO A 62 -9.08 13.69 3.45
N VAL A 63 -8.19 13.64 2.47
CA VAL A 63 -8.53 13.16 1.12
C VAL A 63 -8.91 11.67 1.15
N ILE A 64 -8.13 10.85 1.85
CA ILE A 64 -8.35 9.41 1.95
C ILE A 64 -9.53 9.11 2.88
N ALA A 65 -9.64 9.82 4.01
CA ALA A 65 -10.78 9.67 4.93
C ALA A 65 -12.12 9.96 4.22
N LEU A 66 -12.21 11.06 3.45
CA LEU A 66 -13.39 11.38 2.65
C LEU A 66 -13.68 10.34 1.55
N ALA A 67 -12.65 9.71 0.98
CA ALA A 67 -12.83 8.61 0.04
C ALA A 67 -13.44 7.37 0.72
N ALA A 68 -12.97 7.05 1.94
CA ALA A 68 -13.56 5.98 2.75
C ALA A 68 -15.04 6.26 3.07
N GLU A 69 -15.37 7.51 3.46
CA GLU A 69 -16.77 7.91 3.71
C GLU A 69 -17.66 7.73 2.46
N ARG A 70 -17.18 8.15 1.27
CA ARG A 70 -17.94 7.96 0.01
C ARG A 70 -18.13 6.49 -0.31
N ALA A 71 -17.08 5.67 -0.17
CA ALA A 71 -17.13 4.24 -0.40
C ALA A 71 -18.13 3.54 0.53
N LEU A 72 -18.09 3.86 1.83
CA LEU A 72 -19.03 3.34 2.82
C LEU A 72 -20.47 3.79 2.54
N ALA A 73 -20.68 5.07 2.19
CA ALA A 73 -21.99 5.58 1.78
C ALA A 73 -22.53 4.87 0.53
N GLY A 74 -21.63 4.47 -0.39
CA GLY A 74 -21.94 3.62 -1.55
C GLY A 74 -22.19 2.15 -1.23
N GLY A 75 -22.10 1.77 0.05
CA GLY A 75 -22.35 0.41 0.54
C GLY A 75 -21.15 -0.55 0.43
N THR A 76 -19.97 -0.06 0.05
CA THR A 76 -18.77 -0.89 -0.08
C THR A 76 -18.24 -1.31 1.29
N ASN A 77 -17.94 -2.58 1.45
CA ASN A 77 -17.31 -3.17 2.64
C ASN A 77 -16.05 -3.98 2.25
N THR A 78 -15.38 -4.56 3.23
CA THR A 78 -14.16 -5.35 3.02
C THR A 78 -14.35 -6.53 2.05
N LEU A 79 -15.48 -7.24 2.13
CA LEU A 79 -15.74 -8.38 1.23
C LEU A 79 -16.03 -7.92 -0.21
N ASP A 80 -16.66 -6.76 -0.39
CA ASP A 80 -16.85 -6.17 -1.71
C ASP A 80 -15.50 -5.79 -2.33
N ALA A 81 -14.59 -5.20 -1.55
CA ALA A 81 -13.23 -4.90 -2.02
C ALA A 81 -12.48 -6.17 -2.47
N LEU A 82 -12.60 -7.28 -1.72
CA LEU A 82 -12.03 -8.57 -2.13
C LEU A 82 -12.64 -9.09 -3.43
N ASN A 83 -13.96 -8.95 -3.61
CA ASN A 83 -14.63 -9.33 -4.85
C ASN A 83 -14.18 -8.46 -6.04
N MET A 84 -13.92 -7.17 -5.84
CA MET A 84 -13.33 -6.30 -6.86
C MET A 84 -11.95 -6.78 -7.31
N VAL A 85 -11.10 -7.23 -6.39
CA VAL A 85 -9.81 -7.87 -6.74
C VAL A 85 -10.04 -9.13 -7.56
N LYS A 86 -10.97 -10.00 -7.14
CA LYS A 86 -11.32 -11.22 -7.87
C LYS A 86 -11.80 -10.93 -9.31
N GLU A 87 -12.60 -9.88 -9.49
CA GLU A 87 -13.05 -9.44 -10.81
C GLU A 87 -11.90 -8.88 -11.64
N PHE A 88 -11.03 -8.03 -11.05
CA PHE A 88 -9.82 -7.54 -11.70
C PHE A 88 -8.95 -8.68 -12.21
N ARG A 89 -8.79 -9.74 -11.42
CA ARG A 89 -8.00 -10.94 -11.76
C ARG A 89 -8.52 -11.71 -12.97
N GLN A 90 -9.75 -11.50 -13.40
CA GLN A 90 -10.25 -12.14 -14.62
C GLN A 90 -9.50 -11.70 -15.89
N LYS A 91 -8.90 -10.50 -15.87
CA LYS A 91 -8.18 -9.93 -17.02
C LYS A 91 -6.69 -9.63 -16.73
N ASP A 92 -6.30 -9.54 -15.46
CA ASP A 92 -4.92 -9.27 -15.04
C ASP A 92 -4.46 -10.27 -14.00
N GLN A 93 -3.50 -11.13 -14.37
CA GLN A 93 -2.92 -12.15 -13.51
C GLN A 93 -1.51 -11.78 -13.01
N GLU A 94 -0.96 -10.63 -13.46
CA GLU A 94 0.44 -10.28 -13.27
C GLU A 94 0.65 -9.10 -12.32
N THR A 95 -0.23 -8.09 -12.34
CA THR A 95 -0.04 -6.89 -11.53
C THR A 95 -0.29 -7.17 -10.05
N PRO A 96 0.68 -6.94 -9.16
CA PRO A 96 0.46 -7.14 -7.73
C PRO A 96 -0.62 -6.22 -7.17
N VAL A 97 -1.44 -6.76 -6.25
CA VAL A 97 -2.45 -6.02 -5.50
C VAL A 97 -2.17 -6.17 -4.01
N VAL A 98 -1.93 -5.07 -3.33
CA VAL A 98 -1.78 -4.97 -1.87
C VAL A 98 -3.03 -4.33 -1.29
N LEU A 99 -3.60 -4.94 -0.25
CA LEU A 99 -4.68 -4.31 0.51
C LEU A 99 -4.09 -3.39 1.57
N MET A 100 -4.57 -2.16 1.64
CA MET A 100 -4.25 -1.23 2.73
C MET A 100 -5.51 -0.99 3.56
N GLY A 101 -5.42 -1.16 4.88
CA GLY A 101 -6.57 -0.98 5.75
C GLY A 101 -6.20 -0.91 7.23
N TYR A 102 -7.20 -1.16 8.04
CA TYR A 102 -7.11 -1.14 9.50
C TYR A 102 -7.36 -2.55 10.07
N LEU A 103 -6.83 -2.80 11.26
CA LEU A 103 -6.88 -4.10 11.90
C LEU A 103 -8.31 -4.52 12.25
N ASN A 104 -9.14 -3.60 12.74
CA ASN A 104 -10.48 -3.93 13.26
C ASN A 104 -11.37 -4.72 12.28
N PRO A 105 -11.52 -4.34 10.98
CA PRO A 105 -12.29 -5.14 10.02
C PRO A 105 -11.72 -6.56 9.82
N VAL A 106 -10.41 -6.71 9.89
CA VAL A 106 -9.73 -8.01 9.73
C VAL A 106 -9.97 -8.89 10.95
N GLU A 107 -9.86 -8.34 12.17
CA GLU A 107 -10.16 -9.02 13.44
C GLU A 107 -11.59 -9.52 13.48
N VAL A 108 -12.57 -8.69 13.08
CA VAL A 108 -13.99 -9.07 13.06
C VAL A 108 -14.25 -10.26 12.13
N ILE A 109 -13.55 -10.34 11.00
CA ILE A 109 -13.66 -11.47 10.06
C ILE A 109 -12.89 -12.70 10.58
N GLY A 110 -11.81 -12.48 11.30
CA GLY A 110 -10.82 -13.46 11.74
C GLY A 110 -9.73 -13.71 10.71
N TYR A 111 -8.47 -13.82 11.17
CA TYR A 111 -7.28 -13.86 10.32
C TYR A 111 -7.31 -14.96 9.27
N GLU A 112 -7.59 -16.20 9.68
CA GLU A 112 -7.64 -17.34 8.74
C GLU A 112 -8.66 -17.14 7.63
N LYS A 113 -9.87 -16.70 7.98
CA LYS A 113 -10.95 -16.48 7.02
C LYS A 113 -10.64 -15.29 6.11
N PHE A 114 -10.12 -14.20 6.67
CA PHE A 114 -9.75 -13.02 5.88
C PHE A 114 -8.64 -13.35 4.88
N VAL A 115 -7.52 -13.92 5.35
CA VAL A 115 -6.35 -14.22 4.52
C VAL A 115 -6.67 -15.27 3.45
N SER A 116 -7.37 -16.35 3.80
CA SER A 116 -7.77 -17.38 2.82
C SER A 116 -8.70 -16.81 1.74
N THR A 117 -9.63 -15.92 2.11
CA THR A 117 -10.52 -15.25 1.16
C THR A 117 -9.74 -14.27 0.27
N ALA A 118 -8.86 -13.46 0.85
CA ALA A 118 -8.01 -12.51 0.13
C ALA A 118 -7.10 -13.24 -0.88
N HIS A 119 -6.46 -14.33 -0.46
CA HIS A 119 -5.66 -15.18 -1.33
C HIS A 119 -6.48 -15.76 -2.48
N ALA A 120 -7.66 -16.32 -2.19
CA ALA A 120 -8.57 -16.87 -3.21
C ALA A 120 -9.06 -15.80 -4.21
N CYS A 121 -9.14 -14.54 -3.80
CA CYS A 121 -9.42 -13.40 -4.67
C CYS A 121 -8.20 -12.90 -5.45
N GLY A 122 -7.00 -13.36 -5.13
CA GLY A 122 -5.76 -13.01 -5.83
C GLY A 122 -5.04 -11.78 -5.27
N VAL A 123 -5.22 -11.48 -3.98
CA VAL A 123 -4.43 -10.49 -3.25
C VAL A 123 -3.02 -11.01 -3.03
N ASP A 124 -2.02 -10.14 -3.09
CA ASP A 124 -0.61 -10.48 -2.97
C ASP A 124 0.00 -10.10 -1.63
N GLY A 125 -0.52 -9.07 -0.99
CA GLY A 125 0.00 -8.60 0.29
C GLY A 125 -0.98 -7.73 1.04
N ILE A 126 -0.66 -7.48 2.31
CA ILE A 126 -1.50 -6.70 3.23
C ILE A 126 -0.64 -5.69 3.98
N LEU A 127 -1.16 -4.47 4.10
CA LEU A 127 -0.65 -3.42 4.94
C LEU A 127 -1.76 -2.99 5.90
N LEU A 128 -1.60 -3.26 7.19
CA LEU A 128 -2.50 -2.75 8.24
C LEU A 128 -1.80 -1.62 8.96
N VAL A 129 -2.35 -0.41 8.85
CA VAL A 129 -1.68 0.82 9.28
C VAL A 129 -1.54 0.96 10.80
N ASP A 130 -2.41 0.28 11.53
CA ASP A 130 -2.50 0.28 12.99
C ASP A 130 -2.01 -1.04 13.64
N LEU A 131 -1.45 -1.98 12.85
CA LEU A 131 -0.86 -3.22 13.36
C LEU A 131 0.66 -3.05 13.50
N PRO A 132 1.18 -2.91 14.73
CA PRO A 132 2.62 -2.85 14.95
C PRO A 132 3.27 -4.24 14.77
N PRO A 133 4.54 -4.33 14.33
CA PRO A 133 5.20 -5.62 14.14
C PRO A 133 5.28 -6.47 15.42
N GLU A 134 5.24 -5.85 16.60
CA GLU A 134 5.23 -6.55 17.89
C GLU A 134 3.97 -7.41 18.10
N GLU A 135 2.85 -7.01 17.46
CA GLU A 135 1.54 -7.69 17.58
C GLU A 135 1.18 -8.48 16.32
N ALA A 136 2.02 -8.41 15.27
CA ALA A 136 1.71 -8.99 13.97
C ALA A 136 1.95 -10.51 13.86
N ALA A 137 2.50 -11.15 14.89
CA ALA A 137 2.96 -12.55 14.81
C ALA A 137 1.85 -13.54 14.42
N GLU A 138 0.63 -13.36 14.93
CA GLU A 138 -0.49 -14.26 14.64
C GLU A 138 -0.93 -14.14 13.18
N LEU A 139 -1.07 -12.91 12.68
CA LEU A 139 -1.38 -12.66 11.27
C LEU A 139 -0.26 -13.14 10.33
N ASP A 140 1.01 -12.92 10.69
CA ASP A 140 2.18 -13.34 9.91
C ASP A 140 2.21 -14.86 9.68
N VAL A 141 1.89 -15.64 10.73
CA VAL A 141 1.79 -17.11 10.60
C VAL A 141 0.75 -17.50 9.55
N VAL A 142 -0.40 -16.85 9.54
CA VAL A 142 -1.46 -17.15 8.57
C VAL A 142 -1.07 -16.69 7.17
N LEU A 143 -0.52 -15.48 7.01
CA LEU A 143 -0.07 -14.95 5.70
C LEU A 143 0.96 -15.86 5.03
N LYS A 144 1.91 -16.38 5.80
CA LYS A 144 2.93 -17.32 5.30
C LYS A 144 2.36 -18.64 4.79
N GLN A 145 1.25 -19.13 5.33
CA GLN A 145 0.58 -20.33 4.83
C GLN A 145 0.02 -20.14 3.41
N PHE A 146 -0.27 -18.91 3.03
CA PHE A 146 -0.83 -18.55 1.73
C PHE A 146 0.15 -17.84 0.80
N ASP A 147 1.45 -17.79 1.12
CA ASP A 147 2.50 -17.07 0.35
C ASP A 147 2.12 -15.59 0.09
N MET A 148 1.48 -14.94 1.07
CA MET A 148 1.07 -13.54 1.02
C MET A 148 2.06 -12.67 1.80
N ASP A 149 2.35 -11.48 1.25
CA ASP A 149 3.33 -10.56 1.83
C ASP A 149 2.71 -9.67 2.92
N GLN A 150 3.49 -9.37 3.96
CA GLN A 150 3.14 -8.39 5.00
C GLN A 150 4.01 -7.15 4.87
N ILE A 151 3.38 -6.03 4.53
CA ILE A 151 4.03 -4.74 4.36
C ILE A 151 3.92 -3.95 5.67
N PHE A 152 5.03 -3.35 6.12
CA PHE A 152 5.06 -2.50 7.31
C PHE A 152 5.47 -1.08 6.97
N LEU A 153 4.97 -0.15 7.80
CA LEU A 153 5.28 1.27 7.74
C LEU A 153 6.51 1.60 8.61
N LEU A 154 7.40 2.40 8.05
CA LEU A 154 8.44 3.11 8.78
C LEU A 154 8.28 4.62 8.57
N ALA A 155 8.55 5.40 9.60
CA ALA A 155 8.42 6.85 9.59
C ALA A 155 9.77 7.51 9.93
N PRO A 156 9.94 8.83 9.70
CA PRO A 156 11.13 9.56 10.11
C PRO A 156 11.46 9.43 11.60
N THR A 157 10.46 9.20 12.42
CA THR A 157 10.57 9.00 13.87
C THR A 157 10.91 7.57 14.28
N SER A 158 10.94 6.61 13.35
CA SER A 158 11.29 5.22 13.64
C SER A 158 12.73 5.10 14.11
N THR A 159 12.94 4.45 15.25
CA THR A 159 14.27 4.18 15.81
C THR A 159 15.00 3.11 15.01
N ASP A 160 16.32 3.01 15.17
CA ASP A 160 17.11 1.95 14.51
C ASP A 160 16.69 0.55 14.99
N GLU A 161 16.25 0.41 16.25
CA GLU A 161 15.68 -0.83 16.78
C GLU A 161 14.36 -1.19 16.09
N ARG A 162 13.51 -0.21 15.87
CA ARG A 162 12.25 -0.39 15.12
C ARG A 162 12.52 -0.82 13.68
N ILE A 163 13.51 -0.22 13.00
CA ILE A 163 13.92 -0.62 11.65
C ILE A 163 14.33 -2.10 11.66
N LYS A 164 15.21 -2.52 12.57
CA LYS A 164 15.65 -3.91 12.69
C LYS A 164 14.51 -4.89 12.99
N HIS A 165 13.52 -4.46 13.75
CA HIS A 165 12.34 -5.28 14.04
C HIS A 165 11.46 -5.45 12.80
N VAL A 166 11.15 -4.35 12.11
CA VAL A 166 10.35 -4.36 10.89
C VAL A 166 11.00 -5.20 9.80
N VAL A 167 12.30 -5.03 9.52
CA VAL A 167 12.98 -5.77 8.43
C VAL A 167 13.02 -7.28 8.64
N LYS A 168 12.88 -7.76 9.87
CA LYS A 168 12.81 -9.20 10.17
C LYS A 168 11.46 -9.83 9.86
N GLN A 169 10.41 -9.04 9.84
CA GLN A 169 9.03 -9.51 9.68
C GLN A 169 8.45 -9.12 8.33
N ALA A 170 8.88 -7.97 7.77
CA ALA A 170 8.37 -7.47 6.50
C ALA A 170 8.68 -8.42 5.34
N SER A 171 7.77 -8.45 4.38
CA SER A 171 7.99 -9.06 3.07
C SER A 171 7.37 -8.19 1.98
N GLY A 172 7.57 -8.54 0.71
CA GLY A 172 7.13 -7.73 -0.43
C GLY A 172 7.92 -6.43 -0.57
N PHE A 173 7.58 -5.42 0.22
CA PHE A 173 8.34 -4.16 0.33
C PHE A 173 8.13 -3.50 1.70
N ILE A 174 9.02 -2.56 2.05
CA ILE A 174 8.88 -1.70 3.23
C ILE A 174 8.34 -0.35 2.77
N TYR A 175 7.29 0.13 3.42
CA TYR A 175 6.72 1.45 3.13
C TYR A 175 7.33 2.51 4.04
N TYR A 176 8.14 3.41 3.50
CA TYR A 176 8.66 4.57 4.22
C TYR A 176 7.76 5.79 4.00
N VAL A 177 7.20 6.30 5.09
CA VAL A 177 6.39 7.54 5.11
C VAL A 177 7.32 8.73 5.24
N SER A 178 7.39 9.60 4.22
CA SER A 178 8.43 10.66 4.14
C SER A 178 8.09 11.96 4.86
N LEU A 179 6.90 12.10 5.47
CA LEU A 179 6.50 13.35 6.12
C LEU A 179 6.75 13.36 7.63
N LYS A 180 7.28 14.48 8.12
CA LYS A 180 7.22 14.87 9.52
C LYS A 180 6.02 15.79 9.74
N GLY A 181 5.04 15.31 10.51
CA GLY A 181 4.07 16.14 11.22
C GLY A 181 2.95 16.77 10.41
N VAL A 182 1.88 17.00 11.13
CA VAL A 182 0.70 17.77 10.78
C VAL A 182 1.04 19.25 10.72
N THR A 183 0.52 19.91 9.72
CA THR A 183 0.36 21.37 9.53
C THR A 183 1.25 22.05 8.48
N GLY A 184 0.68 22.20 7.32
CA GLY A 184 0.74 23.43 6.53
C GLY A 184 1.96 23.73 5.64
N ALA A 185 3.08 23.05 5.80
CA ALA A 185 4.26 23.22 4.94
C ALA A 185 4.97 21.87 4.75
N ALA A 186 4.37 21.01 3.96
CA ALA A 186 4.98 19.74 3.57
C ALA A 186 6.00 19.99 2.45
N THR A 187 7.18 20.48 2.78
CA THR A 187 8.31 20.40 1.87
C THR A 187 8.88 19.00 1.94
N LEU A 188 8.85 18.31 0.80
CA LEU A 188 9.46 17.01 0.62
C LEU A 188 10.97 17.14 0.82
N ASP A 189 11.49 16.64 1.94
CA ASP A 189 12.94 16.62 2.18
C ASP A 189 13.55 15.34 1.58
N VAL A 190 13.96 15.42 0.33
CA VAL A 190 14.57 14.31 -0.41
C VAL A 190 15.87 13.85 0.26
N ALA A 191 16.65 14.77 0.84
CA ALA A 191 17.94 14.44 1.48
C ALA A 191 17.70 13.66 2.79
N GLU A 192 16.73 14.07 3.60
CA GLU A 192 16.35 13.32 4.79
C GLU A 192 15.82 11.93 4.43
N ALA A 193 14.91 11.86 3.44
CA ALA A 193 14.39 10.58 2.97
C ALA A 193 15.51 9.66 2.45
N ALA A 194 16.46 10.18 1.67
CA ALA A 194 17.62 9.43 1.18
C ALA A 194 18.44 8.83 2.32
N ASN A 195 18.75 9.63 3.36
CA ASN A 195 19.50 9.16 4.52
C ASN A 195 18.77 8.04 5.29
N ARG A 196 17.46 8.17 5.47
CA ARG A 196 16.65 7.16 6.15
C ARG A 196 16.51 5.89 5.33
N ILE A 197 16.23 6.01 4.04
CA ILE A 197 16.13 4.87 3.13
C ILE A 197 17.47 4.12 3.06
N ALA A 198 18.60 4.83 3.02
CA ALA A 198 19.92 4.21 3.05
C ALA A 198 20.15 3.38 4.32
N LYS A 199 19.70 3.87 5.50
CA LYS A 199 19.77 3.11 6.75
C LYS A 199 18.90 1.85 6.70
N ILE A 200 17.67 1.94 6.18
CA ILE A 200 16.79 0.77 6.04
C ILE A 200 17.45 -0.25 5.10
N LYS A 201 17.95 0.19 3.95
CA LYS A 201 18.59 -0.67 2.94
C LYS A 201 19.92 -1.29 3.42
N ALA A 202 20.55 -0.75 4.44
CA ALA A 202 21.72 -1.37 5.08
C ALA A 202 21.36 -2.59 5.95
N GLU A 203 20.09 -2.71 6.36
CA GLU A 203 19.59 -3.80 7.20
C GLU A 203 18.83 -4.88 6.39
N THR A 204 18.51 -4.64 5.11
CA THR A 204 17.69 -5.57 4.30
C THR A 204 17.85 -5.37 2.80
N ASP A 205 17.61 -6.46 2.04
CA ASP A 205 17.48 -6.45 0.58
C ASP A 205 16.03 -6.27 0.12
N ILE A 206 15.06 -6.19 1.04
CA ILE A 206 13.65 -5.95 0.73
C ILE A 206 13.52 -4.57 0.07
N PRO A 207 12.78 -4.43 -1.05
CA PRO A 207 12.55 -3.13 -1.69
C PRO A 207 11.97 -2.10 -0.72
N VAL A 208 12.40 -0.85 -0.82
CA VAL A 208 11.87 0.25 -0.02
C VAL A 208 11.09 1.20 -0.90
N GLY A 209 9.79 1.30 -0.65
CA GLY A 209 8.90 2.29 -1.27
C GLY A 209 8.79 3.53 -0.42
N VAL A 210 8.74 4.70 -1.06
CA VAL A 210 8.54 5.98 -0.38
C VAL A 210 7.20 6.57 -0.77
N GLY A 211 6.43 6.96 0.22
CA GLY A 211 5.14 7.59 0.02
C GLY A 211 4.97 8.83 0.89
N PHE A 212 3.83 9.49 0.71
CA PHE A 212 3.41 10.73 1.35
C PHE A 212 4.00 12.00 0.73
N GLY A 213 3.13 12.98 0.46
CA GLY A 213 3.51 14.29 -0.08
C GLY A 213 3.91 14.30 -1.56
N ILE A 214 3.81 13.16 -2.24
CA ILE A 214 4.10 13.06 -3.67
C ILE A 214 2.84 13.43 -4.45
N SER A 215 2.88 14.61 -5.08
CA SER A 215 1.69 15.20 -5.72
C SER A 215 1.83 15.39 -7.24
N ASP A 216 3.05 15.28 -7.77
CA ASP A 216 3.36 15.52 -9.18
C ASP A 216 4.56 14.69 -9.66
N ALA A 217 4.81 14.75 -10.97
CA ALA A 217 5.90 14.01 -11.61
C ALA A 217 7.29 14.45 -11.13
N THR A 218 7.46 15.70 -10.72
CA THR A 218 8.74 16.23 -10.25
C THR A 218 9.10 15.63 -8.90
N SER A 219 8.16 15.63 -7.96
CA SER A 219 8.31 15.01 -6.63
C SER A 219 8.47 13.50 -6.73
N ALA A 220 7.69 12.84 -7.61
CA ALA A 220 7.82 11.41 -7.88
C ALA A 220 9.21 11.05 -8.42
N LYS A 221 9.73 11.81 -9.39
CA LYS A 221 11.07 11.60 -9.95
C LYS A 221 12.16 11.79 -8.90
N ALA A 222 12.07 12.83 -8.07
CA ALA A 222 13.04 13.10 -7.01
C ALA A 222 13.10 11.94 -6.00
N MET A 223 11.95 11.45 -5.52
CA MET A 223 11.87 10.33 -4.59
C MET A 223 12.26 9.00 -5.23
N GLY A 224 11.93 8.78 -6.50
CA GLY A 224 12.38 7.62 -7.27
C GLY A 224 13.89 7.53 -7.43
N GLY A 225 14.62 8.65 -7.29
CA GLY A 225 16.08 8.67 -7.27
C GLY A 225 16.70 7.98 -6.04
N VAL A 226 15.96 7.88 -4.93
CA VAL A 226 16.48 7.38 -3.64
C VAL A 226 15.82 6.09 -3.17
N ALA A 227 14.61 5.76 -3.66
CA ALA A 227 13.83 4.58 -3.28
C ALA A 227 13.74 3.55 -4.42
N ASP A 228 13.18 2.37 -4.12
CA ASP A 228 12.90 1.32 -5.12
C ASP A 228 11.48 1.44 -5.67
N ALA A 229 10.58 2.10 -4.92
CA ALA A 229 9.23 2.42 -5.34
C ALA A 229 8.82 3.82 -4.92
N VAL A 230 7.91 4.42 -5.69
CA VAL A 230 7.23 5.67 -5.36
C VAL A 230 5.76 5.35 -5.17
N ILE A 231 5.20 5.74 -4.01
CA ILE A 231 3.82 5.45 -3.64
C ILE A 231 3.01 6.74 -3.69
N VAL A 232 1.97 6.75 -4.51
CA VAL A 232 1.14 7.93 -4.76
C VAL A 232 -0.32 7.61 -4.41
N GLY A 233 -0.88 8.33 -3.46
CA GLY A 233 -2.26 8.15 -3.00
C GLY A 233 -3.14 9.36 -3.30
N SER A 234 -3.07 10.38 -2.46
CA SER A 234 -3.98 11.53 -2.49
C SER A 234 -4.07 12.24 -3.85
N ALA A 235 -2.99 12.23 -4.65
CA ALA A 235 -3.01 12.83 -5.98
C ALA A 235 -3.94 12.08 -6.95
N PHE A 236 -4.07 10.76 -6.80
CA PHE A 236 -5.02 9.94 -7.58
C PHE A 236 -6.45 10.01 -7.05
N VAL A 237 -6.61 10.07 -5.73
CA VAL A 237 -7.93 10.05 -5.07
C VAL A 237 -8.62 11.41 -5.10
N LYS A 238 -7.87 12.50 -4.98
CA LYS A 238 -8.42 13.87 -4.91
C LYS A 238 -9.39 14.23 -6.05
N PRO A 239 -9.13 13.88 -7.33
CA PRO A 239 -10.05 14.20 -8.42
C PRO A 239 -11.44 13.58 -8.26
N PHE A 240 -11.58 12.46 -7.57
CA PHE A 240 -12.89 11.79 -7.37
C PHE A 240 -13.83 12.56 -6.45
N ALA A 241 -13.31 13.49 -5.64
CA ALA A 241 -14.12 14.32 -4.77
C ALA A 241 -15.08 15.27 -5.54
N THR A 242 -14.89 15.42 -6.86
CA THR A 242 -15.68 16.31 -7.72
C THR A 242 -16.54 15.57 -8.74
N LEU A 243 -16.55 14.25 -8.69
CA LEU A 243 -17.39 13.37 -9.50
C LEU A 243 -18.64 12.95 -8.75
#